data_e0770e686e3e4133c44fdace2ae959c8
#
_entry.id   e0770e686e3e4133c44fdace2ae959c8
#
_cell.length_a   1.000
_cell.length_b   1.000
_cell.length_c   1.000
_cell.angle_alpha   90.00
_cell.angle_beta   90.00
_cell.angle_gamma   90.00
#
_symmetry.space_group_name_H-M   'P 1'
#
loop_
_entity.id
_entity.type
_entity.pdbx_description
1 polymer ?
#
loop_
_entity_poly.entity_id
_entity_poly.type
_entity_poly.pdbx_seq_one_letter_code
_entity_poly.pdbx_strand_id
1 'polypeptide(L)'
;MALNIAGQTITGNAPIGDTPRTKSGRISFDTTAIVTTDETLVNLGFTPAYIVWENVTDSIRNEWYEGMAANTSIRTLLAGARNLSATGFTVCDADGTANVIGRCFKILQNATLGAVLASKVCNWRAIG
;
A
#
# COMPACT_ATOMS: atom_id res chain seq x y z
N MET A 1 25.24 -26.63 -11.47
CA MET A 1 24.02 -25.89 -11.19
C MET A 1 24.02 -24.57 -11.94
N ALA A 2 22.94 -24.28 -12.62
CA ALA A 2 22.78 -23.00 -13.32
C ALA A 2 21.76 -22.13 -12.58
N LEU A 3 22.06 -20.84 -12.41
CA LEU A 3 21.21 -19.88 -11.69
C LEU A 3 20.91 -18.69 -12.61
N ASN A 4 19.66 -18.21 -12.54
CA ASN A 4 19.24 -16.96 -13.18
C ASN A 4 19.48 -16.95 -14.68
N ILE A 5 19.17 -18.05 -15.36
CA ILE A 5 19.31 -18.18 -16.81
C ILE A 5 17.95 -18.18 -17.48
N ALA A 6 17.96 -17.99 -18.79
CA ALA A 6 16.82 -18.13 -19.70
C ALA A 6 15.56 -17.38 -19.26
N GLY A 7 15.40 -16.14 -19.71
CA GLY A 7 14.16 -15.36 -19.58
C GLY A 7 13.91 -14.77 -18.22
N GLN A 8 14.81 -14.89 -17.26
CA GLN A 8 14.65 -14.29 -15.93
C GLN A 8 15.18 -12.85 -15.90
N THR A 9 14.40 -11.97 -15.30
CA THR A 9 14.83 -10.63 -14.91
C THR A 9 14.54 -10.47 -13.44
N ILE A 10 15.58 -10.23 -12.63
CA ILE A 10 15.43 -10.03 -11.19
C ILE A 10 15.60 -8.55 -10.90
N THR A 11 14.57 -7.96 -10.29
CA THR A 11 14.63 -6.61 -9.75
C THR A 11 14.62 -6.67 -8.23
N GLY A 12 15.21 -5.67 -7.59
CA GLY A 12 15.22 -5.60 -6.13
C GLY A 12 16.29 -6.45 -5.46
N ASN A 13 17.18 -7.10 -6.23
CA ASN A 13 18.35 -7.73 -5.63
C ASN A 13 19.23 -6.66 -4.99
N ALA A 14 19.45 -6.79 -3.69
CA ALA A 14 20.26 -5.85 -2.95
C ALA A 14 21.75 -6.24 -2.99
N PRO A 15 22.68 -5.27 -3.05
CA PRO A 15 24.07 -5.53 -2.81
C PRO A 15 24.30 -6.06 -1.38
N ILE A 16 25.38 -6.79 -1.18
CA ILE A 16 25.76 -7.24 0.16
C ILE A 16 25.98 -6.02 1.06
N GLY A 17 25.33 -6.02 2.23
CA GLY A 17 25.40 -4.93 3.19
C GLY A 17 24.33 -3.86 3.06
N ASP A 18 23.43 -3.99 2.07
CA ASP A 18 22.30 -3.07 1.94
C ASP A 18 21.33 -3.25 3.11
N THR A 19 20.80 -2.15 3.61
CA THR A 19 19.87 -2.16 4.74
C THR A 19 18.44 -2.08 4.25
N PRO A 20 17.56 -3.03 4.60
CA PRO A 20 16.15 -2.94 4.28
C PRO A 20 15.52 -1.68 4.86
N ARG A 21 14.61 -1.06 4.10
CA ARG A 21 13.84 0.10 4.53
C ARG A 21 12.46 -0.33 4.92
N THR A 22 12.08 0.01 6.14
CA THR A 22 10.76 -0.33 6.69
C THR A 22 10.23 0.85 7.48
N LYS A 23 8.96 1.14 7.31
CA LYS A 23 8.27 2.15 8.11
C LYS A 23 6.85 1.68 8.40
N SER A 24 6.35 1.99 9.59
CA SER A 24 5.00 1.63 9.98
C SER A 24 4.37 2.76 10.79
N GLY A 25 3.04 2.78 10.84
CA GLY A 25 2.31 3.78 11.60
C GLY A 25 0.86 3.39 11.80
N ARG A 26 0.14 4.27 12.44
CA ARG A 26 -1.29 4.14 12.72
C ARG A 26 -2.01 5.42 12.33
N ILE A 27 -3.20 5.29 11.78
CA ILE A 27 -4.10 6.40 11.51
C ILE A 27 -5.45 6.09 12.11
N SER A 28 -5.99 7.03 12.90
CA SER A 28 -7.34 6.96 13.44
C SER A 28 -8.21 7.99 12.74
N PHE A 29 -9.40 7.58 12.32
CA PHE A 29 -10.36 8.46 11.66
C PHE A 29 -11.46 8.81 12.66
N ASP A 30 -11.86 10.08 12.68
CA ASP A 30 -12.98 10.56 13.51
C ASP A 30 -14.33 10.27 12.83
N THR A 31 -15.41 10.87 13.34
CA THR A 31 -16.76 10.65 12.82
C THR A 31 -17.06 11.39 11.52
N THR A 32 -16.12 12.14 10.98
CA THR A 32 -16.30 12.86 9.72
C THR A 32 -16.55 11.87 8.59
N ALA A 33 -17.61 12.11 7.81
CA ALA A 33 -17.94 11.25 6.66
C ALA A 33 -16.82 11.27 5.64
N ILE A 34 -16.54 10.11 5.05
CA ILE A 34 -15.57 10.00 3.95
C ILE A 34 -16.06 10.72 2.71
N VAL A 35 -15.10 11.25 1.94
CA VAL A 35 -15.34 11.84 0.63
C VAL A 35 -14.64 10.97 -0.41
N THR A 36 -15.40 10.35 -1.31
CA THR A 36 -14.90 9.31 -2.21
C THR A 36 -13.86 9.78 -3.23
N THR A 37 -13.70 11.10 -3.38
CA THR A 37 -12.66 11.69 -4.23
C THR A 37 -11.40 12.08 -3.46
N ASP A 38 -11.42 11.97 -2.13
CA ASP A 38 -10.27 12.30 -1.28
C ASP A 38 -9.36 11.09 -1.14
N GLU A 39 -8.11 11.37 -0.83
CA GLU A 39 -7.08 10.35 -0.63
C GLU A 39 -6.32 10.63 0.66
N THR A 40 -5.81 9.56 1.28
CA THR A 40 -4.91 9.65 2.42
C THR A 40 -3.49 9.39 1.94
N LEU A 41 -2.58 10.34 2.19
CA LEU A 41 -1.19 10.25 1.75
C LEU A 41 -0.28 10.02 2.96
N VAL A 42 0.64 9.08 2.80
CA VAL A 42 1.68 8.78 3.80
C VAL A 42 3.04 9.00 3.18
N ASN A 43 3.84 9.85 3.81
CA ASN A 43 5.22 10.10 3.37
C ASN A 43 6.15 9.09 4.06
N LEU A 44 6.84 8.30 3.25
CA LEU A 44 7.73 7.24 3.73
C LEU A 44 9.19 7.68 3.79
N GLY A 45 9.63 8.54 2.88
CA GLY A 45 11.02 8.89 2.70
C GLY A 45 11.82 7.88 1.87
N PHE A 46 11.17 6.83 1.36
CA PHE A 46 11.75 5.85 0.43
C PHE A 46 10.66 5.31 -0.50
N THR A 47 11.07 4.77 -1.63
CA THR A 47 10.14 4.16 -2.59
C THR A 47 9.71 2.80 -2.08
N PRO A 48 8.41 2.57 -1.83
CA PRO A 48 7.94 1.30 -1.32
C PRO A 48 7.92 0.21 -2.41
N ALA A 49 8.26 -1.00 -2.03
CA ALA A 49 8.09 -2.21 -2.84
C ALA A 49 6.92 -3.06 -2.35
N TYR A 50 6.51 -2.88 -1.09
CA TYR A 50 5.38 -3.55 -0.50
C TYR A 50 4.67 -2.59 0.46
N ILE A 51 3.34 -2.55 0.38
CA ILE A 51 2.51 -1.74 1.27
C ILE A 51 1.41 -2.63 1.81
N VAL A 52 1.18 -2.58 3.12
CA VAL A 52 0.02 -3.19 3.76
C VAL A 52 -0.70 -2.15 4.60
N TRP A 53 -2.01 -2.15 4.49
CA TRP A 53 -2.90 -1.28 5.26
C TRP A 53 -4.00 -2.13 5.86
N GLU A 54 -4.10 -2.14 7.17
CA GLU A 54 -5.09 -2.94 7.86
C GLU A 54 -6.04 -2.05 8.65
N ASN A 55 -7.32 -2.11 8.29
CA ASN A 55 -8.39 -1.59 9.12
C ASN A 55 -8.60 -2.59 10.27
N VAL A 56 -8.01 -2.30 11.41
CA VAL A 56 -8.05 -3.22 12.56
C VAL A 56 -9.41 -3.24 13.25
N THR A 57 -10.26 -2.25 13.00
CA THR A 57 -11.62 -2.23 13.54
C THR A 57 -12.51 -3.28 12.88
N ASP A 58 -12.41 -3.43 11.55
CA ASP A 58 -13.23 -4.33 10.76
C ASP A 58 -12.47 -5.56 10.26
N SER A 59 -11.17 -5.65 10.54
CA SER A 59 -10.28 -6.72 10.04
C SER A 59 -10.28 -6.83 8.53
N ILE A 60 -10.07 -5.71 7.85
CA ILE A 60 -9.94 -5.65 6.39
C ILE A 60 -8.51 -5.24 6.08
N ARG A 61 -7.82 -6.06 5.27
CA ARG A 61 -6.44 -5.82 4.86
C ARG A 61 -6.40 -5.48 3.37
N ASN A 62 -5.61 -4.46 3.03
CA ASN A 62 -5.28 -4.11 1.66
C ASN A 62 -3.78 -4.17 1.49
N GLU A 63 -3.31 -4.84 0.44
CA GLU A 63 -1.89 -5.04 0.15
C GLU A 63 -1.58 -4.59 -1.27
N TRP A 64 -0.36 -4.10 -1.46
CA TRP A 64 0.14 -3.71 -2.78
C TRP A 64 1.59 -4.14 -2.89
N TYR A 65 1.94 -4.68 -4.05
CA TYR A 65 3.29 -5.12 -4.39
C TYR A 65 3.82 -4.32 -5.57
N GLU A 66 5.12 -4.06 -5.56
CA GLU A 66 5.80 -3.46 -6.71
C GLU A 66 5.46 -4.23 -7.98
N GLY A 67 5.14 -3.50 -9.04
CA GLY A 67 4.68 -4.06 -10.31
C GLY A 67 3.17 -4.12 -10.48
N MET A 68 2.41 -3.93 -9.40
CA MET A 68 0.96 -3.76 -9.50
C MET A 68 0.63 -2.39 -10.09
N ALA A 69 -0.49 -2.32 -10.81
CA ALA A 69 -0.97 -1.07 -11.38
C ALA A 69 -1.28 -0.05 -10.27
N ALA A 70 -1.17 1.24 -10.60
CA ALA A 70 -1.58 2.31 -9.70
C ALA A 70 -3.07 2.18 -9.35
N ASN A 71 -3.42 2.60 -8.14
CA ASN A 71 -4.78 2.55 -7.61
C ASN A 71 -5.38 1.14 -7.63
N THR A 72 -4.59 0.14 -7.26
CA THR A 72 -5.05 -1.25 -7.08
C THR A 72 -4.62 -1.77 -5.72
N SER A 73 -5.25 -2.82 -5.26
CA SER A 73 -4.84 -3.53 -4.05
C SER A 73 -5.34 -4.97 -4.06
N ILE A 74 -4.71 -5.82 -3.25
CA ILE A 74 -5.26 -7.12 -2.90
C ILE A 74 -5.97 -6.94 -1.57
N ARG A 75 -7.29 -7.09 -1.57
CA ARG A 75 -8.11 -6.92 -0.37
C ARG A 75 -8.46 -8.28 0.23
N THR A 76 -8.25 -8.40 1.54
CA THR A 76 -8.64 -9.58 2.32
C THR A 76 -9.65 -9.17 3.38
N LEU A 77 -10.82 -9.77 3.36
CA LEU A 77 -11.92 -9.49 4.30
C LEU A 77 -11.82 -10.35 5.56
N LEU A 78 -12.55 -9.98 6.61
CA LEU A 78 -12.61 -10.72 7.88
C LEU A 78 -12.93 -12.21 7.65
N ALA A 79 -13.85 -12.52 6.74
CA ALA A 79 -14.23 -13.90 6.43
C ALA A 79 -13.21 -14.67 5.59
N GLY A 80 -12.10 -14.03 5.21
CA GLY A 80 -11.01 -14.66 4.46
C GLY A 80 -11.08 -14.52 2.95
N ALA A 81 -12.16 -13.95 2.39
CA ALA A 81 -12.23 -13.70 0.94
C ALA A 81 -11.13 -12.73 0.51
N ARG A 82 -10.37 -13.10 -0.51
CA ARG A 82 -9.23 -12.33 -1.01
C ARG A 82 -9.41 -12.03 -2.48
N ASN A 83 -9.43 -10.74 -2.84
CA ASN A 83 -9.72 -10.29 -4.20
C ASN A 83 -8.76 -9.19 -4.64
N LEU A 84 -8.46 -9.17 -5.93
CA LEU A 84 -7.84 -8.00 -6.55
C LEU A 84 -8.89 -6.89 -6.67
N SER A 85 -8.62 -5.73 -6.06
CA SER A 85 -9.50 -4.57 -6.12
C SER A 85 -9.02 -3.59 -7.20
N ALA A 86 -9.96 -2.99 -7.92
CA ALA A 86 -9.67 -1.93 -8.90
C ALA A 86 -9.35 -0.59 -8.23
N THR A 87 -9.39 -0.51 -6.90
CA THR A 87 -9.01 0.66 -6.12
C THR A 87 -8.01 0.25 -5.05
N GLY A 88 -7.12 1.15 -4.64
CA GLY A 88 -6.12 0.86 -3.62
C GLY A 88 -5.04 1.91 -3.56
N PHE A 89 -3.79 1.44 -3.59
CA PHE A 89 -2.63 2.29 -3.39
C PHE A 89 -2.08 2.85 -4.70
N THR A 90 -1.54 4.06 -4.60
CA THR A 90 -0.73 4.67 -5.67
C THR A 90 0.56 5.16 -5.04
N VAL A 91 1.71 4.73 -5.57
CA VAL A 91 3.00 5.30 -5.20
C VAL A 91 3.10 6.68 -5.85
N CYS A 92 3.51 7.68 -5.08
CA CYS A 92 3.40 9.07 -5.49
C CYS A 92 4.50 9.95 -4.89
N ASP A 93 4.57 11.17 -5.38
CA ASP A 93 5.36 12.24 -4.77
C ASP A 93 4.62 12.86 -3.58
N ALA A 94 5.30 13.71 -2.82
CA ALA A 94 4.73 14.35 -1.65
C ALA A 94 3.52 15.26 -1.96
N ASP A 95 3.38 15.71 -3.20
CA ASP A 95 2.23 16.48 -3.66
C ASP A 95 1.06 15.63 -4.14
N GLY A 96 1.19 14.30 -4.07
CA GLY A 96 0.18 13.33 -4.49
C GLY A 96 0.23 12.96 -5.96
N THR A 97 1.15 13.51 -6.75
CA THR A 97 1.31 13.14 -8.16
C THR A 97 1.82 11.71 -8.29
N ALA A 98 1.12 10.86 -9.03
CA ALA A 98 1.51 9.47 -9.23
C ALA A 98 2.92 9.38 -9.83
N ASN A 99 3.79 8.60 -9.18
CA ASN A 99 5.17 8.40 -9.61
C ASN A 99 5.67 7.07 -9.05
N VAL A 100 6.03 6.13 -9.92
CA VAL A 100 6.46 4.78 -9.53
C VAL A 100 7.74 4.76 -8.69
N ILE A 101 8.53 5.82 -8.73
CA ILE A 101 9.73 6.00 -7.90
C ILE A 101 9.52 7.02 -6.78
N GLY A 102 8.28 7.46 -6.55
CA GLY A 102 7.94 8.38 -5.48
C GLY A 102 8.20 7.78 -4.09
N ARG A 103 8.31 8.65 -3.10
CA ARG A 103 8.64 8.26 -1.71
C ARG A 103 7.44 8.31 -0.78
N CYS A 104 6.25 8.32 -1.36
CA CYS A 104 4.99 8.33 -0.63
C CYS A 104 4.06 7.30 -1.23
N PHE A 105 3.04 6.94 -0.48
CA PHE A 105 1.88 6.27 -1.06
C PHE A 105 0.60 7.01 -0.65
N LYS A 106 -0.42 6.86 -1.45
CA LYS A 106 -1.77 7.34 -1.14
C LYS A 106 -2.78 6.24 -1.34
N ILE A 107 -3.86 6.31 -0.58
CA ILE A 107 -4.96 5.36 -0.67
C ILE A 107 -6.28 6.13 -0.72
N LEU A 108 -7.17 5.70 -1.62
CA LEU A 108 -8.44 6.37 -1.85
C LEU A 108 -9.43 6.10 -0.72
N GLN A 109 -10.19 7.13 -0.33
CA GLN A 109 -11.31 6.99 0.57
C GLN A 109 -12.48 6.32 -0.16
N ASN A 110 -12.67 5.04 0.07
CA ASN A 110 -13.67 4.25 -0.61
C ASN A 110 -14.27 3.22 0.34
N ALA A 111 -15.59 3.29 0.54
CA ALA A 111 -16.29 2.37 1.45
C ALA A 111 -16.17 0.91 1.01
N THR A 112 -16.16 0.64 -0.29
CA THR A 112 -16.01 -0.71 -0.82
C THR A 112 -14.63 -1.28 -0.51
N LEU A 113 -13.59 -0.44 -0.53
CA LEU A 113 -12.24 -0.83 -0.18
C LEU A 113 -12.10 -1.13 1.32
N GLY A 114 -12.89 -0.46 2.16
CA GLY A 114 -12.86 -0.65 3.61
C GLY A 114 -11.60 -0.14 4.30
N ALA A 115 -10.75 0.59 3.59
CA ALA A 115 -9.45 1.04 4.12
C ALA A 115 -9.55 2.37 4.86
N VAL A 116 -10.20 3.36 4.27
CA VAL A 116 -10.34 4.70 4.85
C VAL A 116 -11.82 4.96 5.09
N LEU A 117 -12.24 4.80 6.33
CA LEU A 117 -13.64 4.95 6.75
C LEU A 117 -13.71 5.76 8.04
N ALA A 118 -14.84 6.47 8.22
CA ALA A 118 -15.11 7.20 9.46
C ALA A 118 -15.07 6.26 10.68
N SER A 119 -14.57 6.76 11.80
CA SER A 119 -14.54 6.08 13.10
C SER A 119 -13.71 4.79 13.15
N LYS A 120 -12.83 4.56 12.17
CA LYS A 120 -12.00 3.34 12.11
C LYS A 120 -10.56 3.63 12.47
N VAL A 121 -9.87 2.62 12.97
CA VAL A 121 -8.43 2.66 13.27
C VAL A 121 -7.71 1.76 12.26
N CYS A 122 -6.66 2.30 11.65
CA CYS A 122 -5.89 1.59 10.65
C CYS A 122 -4.41 1.58 11.03
N ASN A 123 -3.76 0.45 10.81
CA ASN A 123 -2.30 0.34 10.88
C ASN A 123 -1.76 0.16 9.46
N TRP A 124 -0.60 0.70 9.21
CA TRP A 124 0.05 0.52 7.91
C TRP A 124 1.52 0.18 8.09
N ARG A 125 2.07 -0.52 7.11
CA ARG A 125 3.50 -0.80 6.99
C ARG A 125 3.91 -0.71 5.53
N ALA A 126 5.09 -0.20 5.29
CA ALA A 126 5.70 -0.18 3.96
C ALA A 126 7.14 -0.67 4.05
N ILE A 127 7.56 -1.41 3.03
CA ILE A 127 8.90 -1.98 2.90
C ILE A 127 9.45 -1.55 1.54
N GLY A 128 10.65 -1.02 1.56
CA GLY A 128 11.35 -0.61 0.35
C GLY A 128 12.32 -1.66 -0.20
#